data_56ec7494f327b31dd516b4218181b09d
#
_entry.id   56ec7494f327b31dd516b4218181b09d
#
_cell.length_a   1.000
_cell.length_b   1.000
_cell.length_c   1.000
_cell.angle_alpha   90.00
_cell.angle_beta   90.00
_cell.angle_gamma   90.00
#
_symmetry.space_group_name_H-M   'P 1'
#
loop_
_entity.id
_entity.type
_entity.pdbx_description
1 polymer ?
#
loop_
_entity_poly.entity_id
_entity_poly.type
_entity_poly.pdbx_seq_one_letter_code
_entity_poly.pdbx_strand_id
1 'polypeptide(L)'
;MKVLIPGSFDPPTNGHIEVIKRASNVFDEVFVGVVVNPQKNPMFEVGEREKMLAEIFDGIKNIKVESFEGLLVDFAKEMKINAIVKGLRAMTLSLIHIS
;
A
#
# COMPACT_ATOMS: atom_id res chain seq x y z
N MET A 1 -8.03 -9.56 9.54
CA MET A 1 -6.83 -9.77 8.71
C MET A 1 -6.21 -8.42 8.33
N LYS A 2 -4.93 -8.30 8.55
CA LYS A 2 -4.17 -7.13 8.11
C LYS A 2 -3.53 -7.43 6.77
N VAL A 3 -3.69 -6.54 5.82
CA VAL A 3 -3.13 -6.71 4.47
C VAL A 3 -2.25 -5.54 4.09
N LEU A 4 -1.33 -5.79 3.16
CA LEU A 4 -0.40 -4.79 2.65
C LEU A 4 -0.61 -4.66 1.14
N ILE A 5 -0.78 -3.43 0.69
CA ILE A 5 -0.82 -3.11 -0.74
C ILE A 5 0.42 -2.30 -1.07
N PRO A 6 1.44 -2.92 -1.66
CA PRO A 6 2.67 -2.23 -1.98
C PRO A 6 2.62 -1.55 -3.34
N GLY A 7 3.39 -0.49 -3.49
CA GLY A 7 3.54 0.18 -4.78
C GLY A 7 4.43 1.39 -4.67
N SER A 8 4.81 1.94 -5.80
CA SER A 8 5.60 3.17 -5.83
C SER A 8 4.72 4.40 -5.62
N PHE A 9 3.49 4.36 -6.11
CA PHE A 9 2.53 5.47 -6.00
C PHE A 9 3.13 6.82 -6.42
N ASP A 10 3.76 6.83 -7.57
CA ASP A 10 4.54 7.99 -8.05
C ASP A 10 4.04 8.48 -9.40
N PRO A 11 2.90 9.19 -9.48
CA PRO A 11 1.94 9.44 -8.40
C PRO A 11 0.93 8.30 -8.21
N PRO A 12 0.10 8.36 -7.15
CA PRO A 12 -1.02 7.43 -7.01
C PRO A 12 -2.00 7.60 -8.17
N THR A 13 -2.52 6.49 -8.68
CA THR A 13 -3.50 6.50 -9.77
C THR A 13 -4.89 6.16 -9.26
N ASN A 14 -5.91 6.45 -10.07
CA ASN A 14 -7.28 6.08 -9.72
C ASN A 14 -7.45 4.58 -9.52
N GLY A 15 -6.69 3.78 -10.28
CA GLY A 15 -6.69 2.32 -10.10
C GLY A 15 -6.17 1.91 -8.73
N HIS A 16 -5.08 2.52 -8.28
CA HIS A 16 -4.55 2.29 -6.93
C HIS A 16 -5.56 2.67 -5.86
N ILE A 17 -6.15 3.84 -5.99
CA ILE A 17 -7.11 4.36 -5.02
C ILE A 17 -8.32 3.43 -4.90
N GLU A 18 -8.84 2.98 -6.02
CA GLU A 18 -10.00 2.08 -6.05
C GLU A 18 -9.71 0.74 -5.39
N VAL A 19 -8.56 0.14 -5.70
CA VAL A 19 -8.14 -1.13 -5.11
C VAL A 19 -8.00 -1.00 -3.59
N ILE A 20 -7.36 0.07 -3.13
CA ILE A 20 -7.14 0.30 -1.70
C ILE A 20 -8.45 0.52 -0.96
N LYS A 21 -9.36 1.32 -1.52
CA LYS A 21 -10.67 1.55 -0.91
C LYS A 21 -11.50 0.26 -0.85
N ARG A 22 -11.44 -0.54 -1.90
CA ARG A 22 -12.13 -1.83 -1.92
C ARG A 22 -11.58 -2.76 -0.85
N ALA A 23 -10.26 -2.83 -0.72
CA ALA A 23 -9.62 -3.64 0.31
C ALA A 23 -10.03 -3.20 1.71
N SER A 24 -10.15 -1.89 1.94
CA SER A 24 -10.54 -1.37 3.25
C SER A 24 -11.94 -1.81 3.67
N ASN A 25 -12.81 -2.13 2.72
CA ASN A 25 -14.15 -2.63 3.00
C ASN A 25 -14.18 -4.14 3.28
N VAL A 26 -13.12 -4.85 2.90
CA VAL A 26 -13.06 -6.31 3.02
C VAL A 26 -12.21 -6.75 4.20
N PHE A 27 -11.12 -6.04 4.46
CA PHE A 27 -10.14 -6.41 5.48
C PHE A 27 -10.21 -5.48 6.68
N ASP A 28 -9.74 -5.98 7.83
CA ASP A 28 -9.77 -5.21 9.08
C ASP A 28 -8.86 -4.00 9.02
N GLU A 29 -7.70 -4.15 8.40
CA GLU A 29 -6.71 -3.08 8.33
C GLU A 29 -5.91 -3.21 7.04
N VAL A 30 -5.72 -2.09 6.35
CA VAL A 30 -5.00 -2.02 5.09
C VAL A 30 -3.80 -1.11 5.26
N PHE A 31 -2.61 -1.65 5.00
CA PHE A 31 -1.38 -0.88 4.96
C PHE A 31 -1.04 -0.58 3.51
N VAL A 32 -0.90 0.69 3.18
CA VAL A 32 -0.43 1.13 1.87
C VAL A 32 1.07 1.31 1.99
N GLY A 33 1.83 0.42 1.37
CA GLY A 33 3.28 0.41 1.49
C GLY A 33 3.95 1.13 0.33
N VAL A 34 4.45 2.33 0.59
CA VAL A 34 5.18 3.10 -0.41
C VAL A 34 6.59 2.57 -0.51
N VAL A 35 6.94 1.99 -1.66
CA VAL A 35 8.27 1.43 -1.88
C VAL A 35 9.26 2.55 -2.15
N VAL A 36 10.34 2.58 -1.38
CA VAL A 36 11.43 3.51 -1.58
C VAL A 36 12.55 2.80 -2.34
N ASN A 37 12.85 3.28 -3.53
CA ASN A 37 13.94 2.74 -4.33
C ASN A 37 14.99 3.82 -4.54
N PRO A 38 16.14 3.75 -3.83
CA PRO A 38 17.15 4.80 -3.89
C PRO A 38 17.85 4.92 -5.24
N GLN A 39 17.68 3.92 -6.11
CA GLN A 39 18.30 3.91 -7.44
C GLN A 39 17.45 4.53 -8.52
N LYS A 40 16.18 4.82 -8.22
CA LYS A 40 15.28 5.48 -9.16
C LYS A 40 15.19 6.96 -8.88
N ASN A 41 15.00 7.74 -9.94
CA ASN A 41 14.68 9.16 -9.81
C ASN A 41 13.16 9.29 -9.78
N PRO A 42 12.54 9.42 -8.60
CA PRO A 42 11.09 9.49 -8.52
C PRO A 42 10.57 10.85 -9.00
N MET A 43 9.34 10.86 -9.50
CA MET A 43 8.66 12.10 -9.86
C MET A 43 8.36 12.91 -8.61
N PHE A 44 7.99 12.22 -7.53
CA PHE A 44 7.72 12.83 -6.23
C PHE A 44 8.56 12.16 -5.16
N GLU A 45 9.02 12.94 -4.19
CA GLU A 45 9.73 12.40 -3.04
C GLU A 45 8.80 11.49 -2.23
N VAL A 46 9.40 10.57 -1.46
CA VAL A 46 8.62 9.61 -0.68
C VAL A 46 7.67 10.29 0.29
N GLY A 47 8.12 11.36 0.94
CA GLY A 47 7.28 12.12 1.86
C GLY A 47 6.08 12.76 1.17
N GLU A 48 6.27 13.24 -0.05
CA GLU A 48 5.17 13.81 -0.84
C GLU A 48 4.16 12.73 -1.24
N ARG A 49 4.65 11.55 -1.63
CA ARG A 49 3.78 10.44 -1.98
C ARG A 49 2.97 9.95 -0.78
N GLU A 50 3.60 9.85 0.38
CA GLU A 50 2.91 9.51 1.62
C GLU A 50 1.82 10.53 1.94
N LYS A 51 2.14 11.81 1.79
CA LYS A 51 1.20 12.88 2.06
C LYS A 51 0.00 12.85 1.11
N MET A 52 0.26 12.63 -0.19
CA MET A 52 -0.81 12.51 -1.17
C MET A 52 -1.77 11.36 -0.82
N LEU A 53 -1.21 10.21 -0.47
CA LEU A 53 -2.01 9.04 -0.10
C LEU A 53 -2.79 9.30 1.18
N ALA A 54 -2.17 9.92 2.17
CA ALA A 54 -2.84 10.23 3.43
C ALA A 54 -4.02 11.17 3.22
N GLU A 55 -3.88 12.16 2.35
CA GLU A 55 -4.95 13.08 2.03
C GLU A 55 -6.10 12.39 1.27
N ILE A 56 -5.75 11.51 0.32
CA ILE A 56 -6.75 10.77 -0.45
C ILE A 56 -7.60 9.88 0.45
N PHE A 57 -6.99 9.24 1.44
CA PHE A 57 -7.67 8.32 2.33
C PHE A 57 -8.03 8.92 3.68
N ASP A 58 -8.00 10.23 3.78
CA ASP A 58 -8.39 10.94 5.00
C ASP A 58 -9.83 10.56 5.40
N GLY A 59 -9.99 10.26 6.67
CA GLY A 59 -11.29 9.82 7.19
C GLY A 59 -11.56 8.32 7.12
N ILE A 60 -10.71 7.56 6.45
CA ILE A 60 -10.84 6.09 6.42
C ILE A 60 -9.91 5.52 7.48
N LYS A 61 -10.49 5.11 8.61
CA LYS A 61 -9.73 4.75 9.81
C LYS A 61 -8.85 3.53 9.68
N ASN A 62 -9.22 2.58 8.83
CA ASN A 62 -8.48 1.32 8.71
C ASN A 62 -7.45 1.31 7.57
N ILE A 63 -7.18 2.45 6.96
CA ILE A 63 -6.11 2.59 5.98
C ILE A 63 -4.95 3.33 6.63
N LYS A 64 -3.76 2.73 6.58
CA LYS A 64 -2.53 3.33 7.11
C LYS A 64 -1.50 3.39 6.01
N VAL A 65 -0.82 4.51 5.87
CA VAL A 65 0.21 4.74 4.85
C VAL A 65 1.57 4.66 5.51
N GLU A 66 2.42 3.79 4.99
CA GLU A 66 3.78 3.59 5.48
C GLU A 66 4.74 3.53 4.29
N SER A 67 5.98 3.93 4.49
CA SER A 67 7.01 3.75 3.49
C SER A 67 8.00 2.71 3.98
N PHE A 68 8.65 2.02 3.05
CA PHE A 68 9.66 1.04 3.41
C PHE A 68 10.72 0.91 2.33
N GLU A 69 11.89 0.47 2.75
CA GLU A 69 13.02 0.20 1.88
C GLU A 69 13.47 -1.23 2.16
N GLY A 70 13.86 -1.96 1.12
CA GLY A 70 14.30 -3.33 1.27
C GLY A 70 13.25 -4.36 0.88
N LEU A 71 13.32 -5.54 1.50
CA LEU A 71 12.47 -6.65 1.12
C LEU A 71 11.04 -6.50 1.64
N LEU A 72 10.10 -6.67 0.74
CA LEU A 72 8.67 -6.58 1.03
C LEU A 72 8.25 -7.56 2.12
N VAL A 73 8.74 -8.79 2.08
CA VAL A 73 8.38 -9.82 3.05
C VAL A 73 8.85 -9.45 4.45
N ASP A 74 10.06 -8.88 4.55
CA ASP A 74 10.61 -8.46 5.85
C ASP A 74 9.76 -7.33 6.45
N PHE A 75 9.38 -6.35 5.64
CA PHE A 75 8.52 -5.26 6.08
C PHE A 75 7.17 -5.80 6.55
N ALA A 76 6.58 -6.72 5.78
CA ALA A 76 5.30 -7.31 6.13
C ALA A 76 5.35 -8.07 7.46
N LYS A 77 6.43 -8.82 7.69
CA LYS A 77 6.61 -9.53 8.96
C LYS A 77 6.78 -8.58 10.13
N GLU A 78 7.55 -7.52 9.94
CA GLU A 78 7.77 -6.50 10.97
C GLU A 78 6.47 -5.84 11.39
N MET A 79 5.60 -5.55 10.43
CA MET A 79 4.31 -4.92 10.68
C MET A 79 3.22 -5.90 11.08
N LYS A 80 3.54 -7.19 11.18
CA LYS A 80 2.60 -8.27 11.52
C LYS A 80 1.44 -8.36 10.52
N ILE A 81 1.76 -8.19 9.26
CA ILE A 81 0.78 -8.25 8.18
C ILE A 81 0.54 -9.72 7.81
N ASN A 82 -0.73 -10.07 7.59
CA ASN A 82 -1.14 -11.45 7.31
C ASN A 82 -0.99 -11.82 5.83
N ALA A 83 -1.21 -10.87 4.94
CA ALA A 83 -1.17 -11.14 3.51
C ALA A 83 -0.83 -9.88 2.73
N ILE A 84 -0.28 -10.09 1.53
CA ILE A 84 0.01 -9.01 0.59
C ILE A 84 -1.07 -9.06 -0.49
N VAL A 85 -1.72 -7.93 -0.72
CA VAL A 85 -2.73 -7.82 -1.77
C VAL A 85 -2.03 -7.39 -3.05
N LYS A 86 -2.18 -8.21 -4.07
CA LYS A 86 -1.64 -7.91 -5.38
C LYS A 86 -2.79 -7.47 -6.27
N GLY A 87 -2.83 -6.18 -6.59
CA GLY A 87 -3.84 -5.63 -7.49
C GLY A 87 -3.33 -5.66 -8.91
N LEU A 88 -3.83 -6.59 -9.70
CA LEU A 88 -3.48 -6.65 -11.12
C LEU A 88 -4.26 -5.60 -11.91
N ARG A 89 -5.51 -5.38 -11.50
CA ARG A 89 -6.39 -4.36 -12.08
C ARG A 89 -7.37 -3.94 -10.99
N ALA A 90 -8.04 -2.80 -11.18
CA ALA A 90 -8.99 -2.28 -10.21
C ALA A 90 -10.10 -3.27 -9.84
N MET A 91 -10.42 -4.21 -10.72
CA MET A 91 -11.49 -5.18 -10.52
C MET A 91 -11.03 -6.48 -9.87
N THR A 92 -9.72 -6.70 -9.74
CA THR A 92 -9.17 -7.98 -9.30
C THR A 92 -8.24 -7.81 -8.11
N LEU A 93 -8.51 -8.57 -7.04
CA LEU A 93 -7.65 -8.62 -5.87
C LEU A 93 -7.11 -10.04 -5.72
N SER A 94 -5.81 -10.17 -5.52
CA SER A 94 -5.16 -11.44 -5.23
C SER A 94 -4.41 -11.30 -3.92
N LEU A 95 -4.43 -12.36 -3.11
CA LEU A 95 -3.75 -12.40 -1.83
C LEU A 95 -2.56 -13.34 -1.87
N ILE A 96 -1.44 -12.89 -1.32
CA ILE A 96 -0.29 -13.74 -1.05
C ILE A 96 -0.17 -13.83 0.46
N HIS A 97 -0.48 -15.01 1.00
CA HIS A 97 -0.43 -15.22 2.45
C HIS A 97 1.01 -15.30 2.95
N ILE A 98 1.24 -14.69 4.09
CA ILE A 98 2.53 -14.72 4.77
C ILE A 98 2.35 -15.53 6.05
N SER A 99 3.09 -16.59 6.16
CA SER A 99 3.06 -17.45 7.35
C SER A 99 4.08 -17.02 8.39
#